data_16ab109872a9229f5def7fe34cb3caf8
#
_entry.id   16ab109872a9229f5def7fe34cb3caf8
#
_cell.length_a   1.000
_cell.length_b   1.000
_cell.length_c   1.000
_cell.angle_alpha   90.00
_cell.angle_beta   90.00
_cell.angle_gamma   90.00
#
_symmetry.space_group_name_H-M   'P 1'
#
loop_
_entity.id
_entity.type
_entity.pdbx_description
1 polymer ?
#
loop_
_entity_poly.entity_id
_entity_poly.type
_entity_poly.pdbx_seq_one_letter_code
_entity_poly.pdbx_strand_id
1 'polypeptide(L)'
;MADVVVIGAGPYGLAVAAELRRRSVSFRIFGRVMESWEQRMPEGMLLKSEGFASNIGTCSSVPTLEHFCARHGHPYADTGLPIARGLFADYGSWVQAQVAPELESARVIAIARDEHRFMIELDSGERLRTSQVVVATGLLGHAFVPEQLAHTRACITHSSEHRTFDDFAGREVVVVGAGQSALETAALLLAKAALPVVLARTAELVWNTAPGDRRRAPSRLLRPQSGIGLGWRALITERAPQAFRHLPAATRHSYAFQT
;
A
#
# COMPACT_ATOMS: atom_id res chain seq x y z
N MET A 1 19.52 5.06 23.51
CA MET A 1 18.07 4.78 23.62
C MET A 1 17.43 5.47 22.42
N ALA A 2 16.63 4.77 21.63
CA ALA A 2 15.99 5.40 20.46
C ALA A 2 14.85 6.30 20.90
N ASP A 3 14.72 7.48 20.29
CA ASP A 3 13.64 8.43 20.58
C ASP A 3 12.34 7.97 19.93
N VAL A 4 12.43 7.30 18.77
CA VAL A 4 11.31 6.81 17.99
C VAL A 4 11.48 5.34 17.65
N VAL A 5 10.40 4.57 17.76
CA VAL A 5 10.30 3.21 17.22
C VAL A 5 9.32 3.20 16.05
N VAL A 6 9.77 2.73 14.89
CA VAL A 6 8.94 2.54 13.70
C VAL A 6 8.63 1.05 13.55
N ILE A 7 7.36 0.70 13.47
CA ILE A 7 6.87 -0.68 13.35
C ILE A 7 6.29 -0.89 11.96
N GLY A 8 6.99 -1.65 11.14
CA GLY A 8 6.67 -1.92 9.75
C GLY A 8 7.67 -1.27 8.78
N ALA A 9 8.21 -2.06 7.87
CA ALA A 9 9.22 -1.68 6.87
C ALA A 9 8.65 -1.70 5.43
N GLY A 10 7.37 -1.38 5.29
CA GLY A 10 6.73 -1.08 4.02
C GLY A 10 6.98 0.38 3.59
N PRO A 11 6.36 0.84 2.49
CA PRO A 11 6.58 2.18 1.92
C PRO A 11 6.45 3.31 2.95
N TYR A 12 5.43 3.25 3.82
CA TYR A 12 5.20 4.27 4.85
C TYR A 12 6.26 4.26 5.95
N GLY A 13 6.66 3.06 6.42
CA GLY A 13 7.72 2.95 7.43
C GLY A 13 9.06 3.45 6.91
N LEU A 14 9.40 3.12 5.65
CA LEU A 14 10.61 3.60 5.00
C LEU A 14 10.60 5.12 4.77
N ALA A 15 9.45 5.69 4.39
CA ALA A 15 9.29 7.13 4.24
C ALA A 15 9.51 7.87 5.58
N VAL A 16 8.96 7.31 6.67
CA VAL A 16 9.17 7.85 8.03
C VAL A 16 10.63 7.73 8.44
N ALA A 17 11.26 6.57 8.22
CA ALA A 17 12.67 6.36 8.54
C ALA A 17 13.58 7.35 7.82
N ALA A 18 13.31 7.61 6.54
CA ALA A 18 14.03 8.61 5.75
C ALA A 18 13.92 10.01 6.34
N GLU A 19 12.72 10.41 6.74
CA GLU A 19 12.50 11.73 7.33
C GLU A 19 13.13 11.87 8.73
N LEU A 20 13.08 10.82 9.55
CA LEU A 20 13.74 10.79 10.86
C LEU A 20 15.26 10.91 10.69
N ARG A 21 15.84 10.16 9.75
CA ARG A 21 17.28 10.24 9.42
C ARG A 21 17.67 11.64 8.95
N ARG A 22 16.90 12.23 8.03
CA ARG A 22 17.13 13.59 7.53
C ARG A 22 17.12 14.63 8.66
N ARG A 23 16.29 14.41 9.69
CA ARG A 23 16.21 15.28 10.88
C ARG A 23 17.19 14.92 11.99
N SER A 24 18.04 13.94 11.80
CA SER A 24 18.97 13.42 12.82
C SER A 24 18.26 12.96 14.10
N VAL A 25 17.04 12.46 13.98
CA VAL A 25 16.29 11.87 15.09
C VAL A 25 16.72 10.41 15.25
N SER A 26 17.05 9.98 16.47
CA SER A 26 17.41 8.61 16.79
C SER A 26 16.19 7.69 16.69
N PHE A 27 16.26 6.62 15.89
CA PHE A 27 15.18 5.67 15.75
C PHE A 27 15.67 4.23 15.60
N ARG A 28 14.76 3.29 15.89
CA ARG A 28 14.86 1.87 15.48
C ARG A 28 13.65 1.56 14.60
N ILE A 29 13.83 0.73 13.60
CA ILE A 29 12.77 0.27 12.70
C ILE A 29 12.73 -1.25 12.68
N PHE A 30 11.53 -1.81 12.83
CA PHE A 30 11.28 -3.24 12.95
C PHE A 30 10.34 -3.75 11.87
N GLY A 31 10.62 -4.94 11.36
CA GLY A 31 9.79 -5.65 10.40
C GLY A 31 10.59 -6.19 9.22
N ARG A 32 9.89 -6.79 8.26
CA ARG A 32 10.50 -7.25 7.00
C ARG A 32 10.24 -6.22 5.91
N VAL A 33 11.30 -5.91 5.17
CA VAL A 33 11.19 -4.93 4.07
C VAL A 33 10.15 -5.41 3.06
N MET A 34 9.24 -4.51 2.69
CA MET A 34 8.20 -4.72 1.66
C MET A 34 7.41 -6.04 1.78
N GLU A 35 7.34 -6.67 2.96
CA GLU A 35 6.75 -8.00 3.18
C GLU A 35 5.36 -8.15 2.59
N SER A 36 4.50 -7.16 2.79
CA SER A 36 3.14 -7.18 2.25
C SER A 36 3.11 -7.22 0.72
N TRP A 37 4.04 -6.53 0.09
CA TRP A 37 4.17 -6.46 -1.37
C TRP A 37 4.75 -7.75 -1.95
N GLU A 38 5.68 -8.37 -1.24
CA GLU A 38 6.33 -9.59 -1.70
C GLU A 38 5.51 -10.86 -1.44
N GLN A 39 4.87 -10.94 -0.27
CA GLN A 39 4.31 -12.21 0.22
C GLN A 39 2.80 -12.27 0.21
N ARG A 40 2.11 -11.11 0.26
CA ARG A 40 0.64 -11.04 0.45
C ARG A 40 -0.12 -10.42 -0.70
N MET A 41 0.57 -9.90 -1.68
CA MET A 41 -0.05 -9.42 -2.91
C MET A 41 0.23 -10.40 -4.03
N PRO A 42 -0.77 -10.76 -4.84
CA PRO A 42 -0.61 -11.69 -5.95
C PRO A 42 0.45 -11.25 -6.96
N GLU A 43 1.14 -12.22 -7.52
CA GLU A 43 2.03 -12.00 -8.67
C GLU A 43 1.21 -11.54 -9.89
N GLY A 44 1.76 -10.61 -10.65
CA GLY A 44 1.07 -10.01 -11.78
C GLY A 44 0.23 -8.78 -11.44
N MET A 45 0.03 -8.46 -10.15
CA MET A 45 -0.63 -7.21 -9.76
C MET A 45 0.13 -5.99 -10.25
N LEU A 46 -0.64 -4.97 -10.61
CA LEU A 46 -0.15 -3.66 -10.99
C LEU A 46 -0.56 -2.62 -9.93
N LEU A 47 0.27 -1.62 -9.71
CA LEU A 47 -0.10 -0.50 -8.86
C LEU A 47 -1.20 0.32 -9.53
N LYS A 48 -2.14 0.81 -8.73
CA LYS A 48 -3.14 1.79 -9.17
C LYS A 48 -2.52 3.18 -9.38
N SER A 49 -1.49 3.50 -8.62
CA SER A 49 -0.82 4.79 -8.69
C SER A 49 0.07 4.89 -9.93
N GLU A 50 0.08 6.04 -10.55
CA GLU A 50 0.97 6.40 -11.64
C GLU A 50 2.42 6.56 -11.17
N GLY A 51 3.39 6.56 -12.10
CA GLY A 51 4.82 6.64 -11.79
C GLY A 51 5.18 7.80 -10.87
N PHE A 52 4.71 9.00 -11.20
CA PHE A 52 4.98 10.21 -10.41
C PHE A 52 4.48 10.13 -8.96
N ALA A 53 3.43 9.32 -8.71
CA ALA A 53 2.77 9.17 -7.41
C ALA A 53 3.22 7.92 -6.63
N SER A 54 4.16 7.15 -7.15
CA SER A 54 4.63 5.89 -6.57
C SER A 54 5.99 6.00 -5.89
N ASN A 55 6.38 7.20 -5.48
CA ASN A 55 7.63 7.41 -4.75
C ASN A 55 7.47 7.07 -3.26
N ILE A 56 8.48 6.43 -2.67
CA ILE A 56 8.58 6.20 -1.23
C ILE A 56 9.17 7.45 -0.59
N GLY A 57 8.29 8.26 0.02
CA GLY A 57 8.70 9.53 0.62
C GLY A 57 8.83 10.69 -0.37
N THR A 58 8.85 11.89 0.16
CA THR A 58 8.88 13.15 -0.59
C THR A 58 10.14 13.97 -0.30
N CYS A 59 10.99 13.53 0.62
CA CYS A 59 12.22 14.25 0.93
C CYS A 59 13.30 13.97 -0.12
N SER A 60 14.12 14.97 -0.41
CA SER A 60 15.19 14.90 -1.42
C SER A 60 16.27 13.84 -1.14
N SER A 61 16.30 13.29 0.07
CA SER A 61 17.22 12.21 0.45
C SER A 61 16.72 10.82 0.07
N VAL A 62 15.46 10.68 -0.38
CA VAL A 62 14.91 9.41 -0.86
C VAL A 62 14.98 9.39 -2.38
N PRO A 63 15.67 8.43 -2.97
CA PRO A 63 15.70 8.30 -4.43
C PRO A 63 14.29 8.00 -4.96
N THR A 64 13.94 8.60 -6.08
CA THR A 64 12.64 8.39 -6.74
C THR A 64 12.56 7.05 -7.44
N LEU A 65 11.34 6.59 -7.73
CA LEU A 65 11.11 5.40 -8.57
C LEU A 65 11.73 5.59 -9.97
N GLU A 66 11.65 6.80 -10.55
CA GLU A 66 12.31 7.14 -11.81
C GLU A 66 13.80 6.89 -11.74
N HIS A 67 14.46 7.37 -10.68
CA HIS A 67 15.91 7.18 -10.49
C HIS A 67 16.25 5.68 -10.35
N PHE A 68 15.45 4.92 -9.61
CA PHE A 68 15.63 3.47 -9.51
C PHE A 68 15.52 2.80 -10.87
N CYS A 69 14.47 3.10 -11.63
CA CYS A 69 14.26 2.53 -12.97
C CYS A 69 15.41 2.87 -13.91
N ALA A 70 15.85 4.13 -13.96
CA ALA A 70 16.98 4.55 -14.79
C ALA A 70 18.27 3.80 -14.42
N ARG A 71 18.53 3.62 -13.13
CA ARG A 71 19.74 2.94 -12.64
C ARG A 71 19.76 1.45 -12.95
N HIS A 72 18.59 0.79 -12.94
CA HIS A 72 18.47 -0.66 -13.12
C HIS A 72 17.96 -1.08 -14.50
N GLY A 73 17.81 -0.14 -15.44
CA GLY A 73 17.41 -0.42 -16.82
C GLY A 73 15.94 -0.79 -16.98
N HIS A 74 15.08 -0.34 -16.07
CA HIS A 74 13.64 -0.54 -16.18
C HIS A 74 12.97 0.63 -16.90
N PRO A 75 11.92 0.38 -17.69
CA PRO A 75 11.12 1.45 -18.29
C PRO A 75 10.40 2.25 -17.21
N TYR A 76 10.30 3.56 -17.40
CA TYR A 76 9.58 4.46 -16.53
C TYR A 76 8.82 5.51 -17.34
N ALA A 77 7.63 5.86 -16.88
CA ALA A 77 6.89 7.04 -17.30
C ALA A 77 6.12 7.61 -16.12
N ASP A 78 5.98 8.92 -16.06
CA ASP A 78 5.18 9.58 -15.03
C ASP A 78 3.73 9.11 -15.02
N THR A 79 3.17 8.86 -16.21
CA THR A 79 1.78 8.43 -16.40
C THR A 79 1.66 7.43 -17.55
N GLY A 80 0.63 6.58 -17.49
CA GLY A 80 0.27 5.68 -18.59
C GLY A 80 1.13 4.41 -18.72
N LEU A 81 2.11 4.23 -17.85
CA LEU A 81 2.89 2.99 -17.76
C LEU A 81 2.61 2.33 -16.40
N PRO A 82 1.85 1.23 -16.36
CA PRO A 82 1.55 0.54 -15.11
C PRO A 82 2.80 0.02 -14.42
N ILE A 83 2.86 0.19 -13.11
CA ILE A 83 3.99 -0.27 -12.28
C ILE A 83 3.68 -1.67 -11.77
N ALA A 84 4.52 -2.64 -12.12
CA ALA A 84 4.40 -3.98 -11.59
C ALA A 84 4.70 -4.01 -10.07
N ARG A 85 3.93 -4.80 -9.33
CA ARG A 85 4.12 -5.03 -7.89
C ARG A 85 5.57 -5.40 -7.55
N GLY A 86 6.17 -6.31 -8.32
CA GLY A 86 7.55 -6.74 -8.11
C GLY A 86 8.55 -5.59 -8.25
N LEU A 87 8.44 -4.80 -9.31
CA LEU A 87 9.27 -3.60 -9.51
C LEU A 87 9.18 -2.64 -8.32
N PHE A 88 8.00 -2.44 -7.77
CA PHE A 88 7.80 -1.58 -6.61
C PHE A 88 8.40 -2.18 -5.32
N ALA A 89 8.35 -3.51 -5.15
CA ALA A 89 8.99 -4.19 -4.03
C ALA A 89 10.52 -4.07 -4.10
N ASP A 90 11.10 -4.26 -5.30
CA ASP A 90 12.55 -4.10 -5.54
C ASP A 90 13.00 -2.65 -5.28
N TYR A 91 12.20 -1.68 -5.74
CA TYR A 91 12.43 -0.27 -5.44
C TYR A 91 12.41 0.00 -3.93
N GLY A 92 11.43 -0.56 -3.21
CA GLY A 92 11.35 -0.43 -1.75
C GLY A 92 12.55 -1.01 -1.03
N SER A 93 13.04 -2.17 -1.45
CA SER A 93 14.24 -2.80 -0.90
C SER A 93 15.50 -1.98 -1.17
N TRP A 94 15.59 -1.40 -2.37
CA TRP A 94 16.68 -0.50 -2.72
C TRP A 94 16.65 0.81 -1.91
N VAL A 95 15.47 1.37 -1.65
CA VAL A 95 15.31 2.53 -0.75
C VAL A 95 15.69 2.16 0.68
N GLN A 96 15.24 1.00 1.19
CA GLN A 96 15.56 0.55 2.54
C GLN A 96 17.07 0.52 2.79
N ALA A 97 17.85 -0.04 1.86
CA ALA A 97 19.31 -0.11 2.00
C ALA A 97 19.98 1.27 2.18
N GLN A 98 19.33 2.35 1.76
CA GLN A 98 19.85 3.71 1.86
C GLN A 98 19.31 4.48 3.07
N VAL A 99 18.03 4.30 3.40
CA VAL A 99 17.37 5.10 4.44
C VAL A 99 17.31 4.40 5.81
N ALA A 100 17.38 3.08 5.83
CA ALA A 100 17.31 2.28 7.05
C ALA A 100 18.15 0.99 6.94
N PRO A 101 19.48 1.08 6.70
CA PRO A 101 20.32 -0.11 6.57
C PRO A 101 20.36 -0.95 7.86
N GLU A 102 20.06 -0.34 9.00
CA GLU A 102 19.95 -0.96 10.32
C GLU A 102 18.57 -1.54 10.64
N LEU A 103 17.71 -1.75 9.62
CA LEU A 103 16.40 -2.40 9.79
C LEU A 103 16.55 -3.76 10.50
N GLU A 104 15.74 -3.94 11.54
CA GLU A 104 15.70 -5.15 12.34
C GLU A 104 14.51 -6.03 11.95
N SER A 105 14.75 -7.29 11.63
CA SER A 105 13.70 -8.24 11.22
C SER A 105 12.86 -8.77 12.39
N ALA A 106 13.17 -8.41 13.64
CA ALA A 106 12.42 -8.78 14.81
C ALA A 106 10.97 -8.28 14.71
N ARG A 107 10.04 -9.07 15.26
CA ARG A 107 8.62 -8.72 15.29
C ARG A 107 8.25 -8.04 16.59
N VAL A 108 7.62 -6.90 16.53
CA VAL A 108 6.96 -6.30 17.69
C VAL A 108 5.68 -7.08 17.99
N ILE A 109 5.57 -7.64 19.19
CA ILE A 109 4.43 -8.43 19.64
C ILE A 109 3.53 -7.69 20.62
N ALA A 110 4.06 -6.69 21.34
CA ALA A 110 3.27 -5.88 22.26
C ALA A 110 3.77 -4.43 22.32
N ILE A 111 2.83 -3.52 22.54
CA ILE A 111 3.06 -2.11 22.83
C ILE A 111 2.24 -1.78 24.08
N ALA A 112 2.90 -1.34 25.13
CA ALA A 112 2.24 -0.86 26.35
C ALA A 112 2.64 0.60 26.62
N ARG A 113 1.74 1.35 27.23
CA ARG A 113 2.04 2.69 27.72
C ARG A 113 2.58 2.60 29.14
N ASP A 114 3.71 3.25 29.38
CA ASP A 114 4.40 3.31 30.66
C ASP A 114 4.61 4.80 31.00
N GLU A 115 3.68 5.33 31.81
CA GLU A 115 3.64 6.77 32.15
C GLU A 115 3.69 7.69 30.92
N HIS A 116 4.88 8.26 30.64
CA HIS A 116 5.12 9.19 29.53
C HIS A 116 5.84 8.53 28.35
N ARG A 117 6.08 7.20 28.40
CA ARG A 117 6.81 6.45 27.37
C ARG A 117 6.01 5.25 26.90
N PHE A 118 6.57 4.61 25.88
CA PHE A 118 6.06 3.33 25.39
C PHE A 118 7.07 2.22 25.71
N MET A 119 6.56 1.10 26.19
CA MET A 119 7.28 -0.15 26.30
C MET A 119 6.95 -1.00 25.09
N ILE A 120 7.98 -1.41 24.35
CA ILE A 120 7.87 -2.27 23.18
C ILE A 120 8.42 -3.63 23.54
N GLU A 121 7.73 -4.70 23.20
CA GLU A 121 8.16 -6.08 23.37
C GLU A 121 8.33 -6.75 22.01
N LEU A 122 9.49 -7.36 21.80
CA LEU A 122 9.85 -8.09 20.60
C LEU A 122 9.62 -9.60 20.78
N ASP A 123 9.44 -10.31 19.69
CA ASP A 123 9.34 -11.79 19.67
C ASP A 123 10.58 -12.51 20.20
N SER A 124 11.71 -11.84 20.22
CA SER A 124 12.96 -12.30 20.87
C SER A 124 12.90 -12.25 22.41
N GLY A 125 11.89 -11.61 23.01
CA GLY A 125 11.82 -11.29 24.42
C GLY A 125 12.51 -9.98 24.83
N GLU A 126 13.18 -9.31 23.91
CA GLU A 126 13.75 -7.98 24.16
C GLU A 126 12.65 -6.98 24.48
N ARG A 127 12.86 -6.15 25.50
CA ARG A 127 12.00 -5.03 25.86
C ARG A 127 12.77 -3.71 25.75
N LEU A 128 12.18 -2.76 25.06
CA LEU A 128 12.77 -1.44 24.88
C LEU A 128 11.78 -0.33 25.22
N ARG A 129 12.30 0.79 25.71
CA ARG A 129 11.51 2.00 25.99
C ARG A 129 11.79 3.06 24.95
N THR A 130 10.73 3.75 24.51
CA THR A 130 10.83 4.84 23.54
C THR A 130 9.86 5.97 23.90
N SER A 131 10.15 7.18 23.44
CA SER A 131 9.26 8.32 23.63
C SER A 131 8.09 8.32 22.65
N GLN A 132 8.30 7.79 21.44
CA GLN A 132 7.31 7.81 20.37
C GLN A 132 7.29 6.48 19.61
N VAL A 133 6.11 6.11 19.14
CA VAL A 133 5.91 4.92 18.30
C VAL A 133 5.16 5.32 17.04
N VAL A 134 5.68 4.89 15.89
CA VAL A 134 5.01 4.99 14.60
C VAL A 134 4.58 3.60 14.17
N VAL A 135 3.27 3.38 14.07
CA VAL A 135 2.69 2.12 13.58
C VAL A 135 2.47 2.23 12.08
N ALA A 136 3.26 1.52 11.31
CA ALA A 136 3.25 1.48 9.84
C ALA A 136 3.07 0.05 9.30
N THR A 137 2.26 -0.76 9.99
CA THR A 137 2.08 -2.21 9.73
C THR A 137 1.25 -2.53 8.48
N GLY A 138 0.69 -1.52 7.82
CA GLY A 138 -0.16 -1.70 6.63
C GLY A 138 -1.54 -2.28 6.95
N LEU A 139 -2.28 -2.64 5.90
CA LEU A 139 -3.68 -3.07 5.99
C LEU A 139 -3.88 -4.59 5.84
N LEU A 140 -2.93 -5.30 5.26
CA LEU A 140 -3.10 -6.72 4.90
C LEU A 140 -3.21 -7.67 6.11
N GLY A 141 -2.79 -7.22 7.29
CA GLY A 141 -3.04 -7.93 8.55
C GLY A 141 -4.50 -7.86 9.02
N HIS A 142 -5.32 -7.03 8.38
CA HIS A 142 -6.73 -6.80 8.73
C HIS A 142 -7.68 -7.32 7.64
N ALA A 143 -7.34 -8.44 7.00
CA ALA A 143 -8.22 -9.11 6.06
C ALA A 143 -9.57 -9.42 6.73
N PHE A 144 -10.66 -9.01 6.11
CA PHE A 144 -12.01 -9.18 6.64
C PHE A 144 -12.83 -10.13 5.75
N VAL A 145 -13.30 -11.21 6.33
CA VAL A 145 -14.26 -12.11 5.71
C VAL A 145 -15.62 -11.87 6.37
N PRO A 146 -16.67 -11.51 5.62
CA PRO A 146 -18.00 -11.31 6.17
C PRO A 146 -18.49 -12.52 6.96
N GLU A 147 -19.19 -12.28 8.07
CA GLU A 147 -19.66 -13.33 8.98
C GLU A 147 -20.57 -14.36 8.26
N GLN A 148 -21.36 -13.90 7.30
CA GLN A 148 -22.24 -14.75 6.47
C GLN A 148 -21.44 -15.81 5.69
N LEU A 149 -20.16 -15.57 5.42
CA LEU A 149 -19.26 -16.48 4.72
C LEU A 149 -18.36 -17.28 5.68
N ALA A 150 -18.33 -16.93 6.95
CA ALA A 150 -17.42 -17.54 7.92
C ALA A 150 -17.66 -19.03 8.15
N HIS A 151 -18.89 -19.51 7.96
CA HIS A 151 -19.26 -20.92 8.12
C HIS A 151 -18.75 -21.83 6.98
N THR A 152 -18.33 -21.26 5.87
CA THR A 152 -17.83 -21.98 4.68
C THR A 152 -16.33 -21.82 4.49
N ARG A 153 -15.57 -21.55 5.55
CA ARG A 153 -14.12 -21.29 5.51
C ARG A 153 -13.29 -22.36 4.80
N ALA A 154 -13.77 -23.60 4.73
CA ALA A 154 -13.07 -24.65 3.98
C ALA A 154 -12.96 -24.36 2.46
N CYS A 155 -13.85 -23.52 1.91
CA CYS A 155 -13.91 -23.19 0.49
C CYS A 155 -13.72 -21.68 0.23
N ILE A 156 -13.44 -20.88 1.27
CA ILE A 156 -13.31 -19.41 1.15
C ILE A 156 -11.96 -18.97 1.67
N THR A 157 -11.27 -18.19 0.85
CA THR A 157 -10.00 -17.55 1.18
C THR A 157 -10.06 -16.07 0.86
N HIS A 158 -9.20 -15.29 1.48
CA HIS A 158 -9.03 -13.88 1.13
C HIS A 158 -7.94 -13.73 0.07
N SER A 159 -8.07 -12.78 -0.87
CA SER A 159 -7.09 -12.57 -1.94
C SER A 159 -5.66 -12.34 -1.44
N SER A 160 -5.49 -11.77 -0.23
CA SER A 160 -4.17 -11.58 0.40
C SER A 160 -3.52 -12.87 0.95
N GLU A 161 -4.19 -14.00 0.87
CA GLU A 161 -3.65 -15.30 1.25
C GLU A 161 -2.95 -16.00 0.08
N HIS A 162 -3.11 -15.47 -1.14
CA HIS A 162 -2.58 -16.06 -2.36
C HIS A 162 -1.48 -15.17 -2.95
N ARG A 163 -0.31 -15.75 -3.13
CA ARG A 163 0.77 -15.14 -3.89
C ARG A 163 0.65 -15.47 -5.39
N THR A 164 0.22 -16.66 -5.70
CA THR A 164 -0.08 -17.12 -7.07
C THR A 164 -1.48 -17.72 -7.11
N PHE A 165 -2.01 -17.88 -8.30
CA PHE A 165 -3.31 -18.54 -8.52
C PHE A 165 -3.17 -19.85 -9.30
N ASP A 166 -1.99 -20.45 -9.35
CA ASP A 166 -1.72 -21.67 -10.10
C ASP A 166 -2.57 -22.86 -9.62
N ASP A 167 -2.85 -22.94 -8.32
CA ASP A 167 -3.68 -24.01 -7.72
C ASP A 167 -5.17 -23.95 -8.14
N PHE A 168 -5.59 -22.87 -8.79
CA PHE A 168 -6.96 -22.68 -9.27
C PHE A 168 -7.14 -23.05 -10.76
N ALA A 169 -6.11 -23.49 -11.45
CA ALA A 169 -6.20 -23.87 -12.86
C ALA A 169 -7.31 -24.92 -13.08
N GLY A 170 -8.19 -24.67 -14.05
CA GLY A 170 -9.32 -25.52 -14.39
C GLY A 170 -10.49 -25.49 -13.39
N ARG A 171 -10.43 -24.69 -12.33
CA ARG A 171 -11.48 -24.60 -11.32
C ARG A 171 -12.42 -23.41 -11.59
N GLU A 172 -13.69 -23.59 -11.25
CA GLU A 172 -14.63 -22.47 -11.11
C GLU A 172 -14.36 -21.74 -9.80
N VAL A 173 -14.15 -20.43 -9.87
CA VAL A 173 -13.82 -19.59 -8.72
C VAL A 173 -14.77 -18.39 -8.64
N VAL A 174 -15.50 -18.26 -7.56
CA VAL A 174 -16.32 -17.08 -7.31
C VAL A 174 -15.50 -16.01 -6.60
N VAL A 175 -15.30 -14.87 -7.25
CA VAL A 175 -14.61 -13.71 -6.67
C VAL A 175 -15.67 -12.73 -6.15
N VAL A 176 -15.75 -12.57 -4.84
CA VAL A 176 -16.73 -11.69 -4.19
C VAL A 176 -16.15 -10.28 -4.05
N GLY A 177 -16.73 -9.33 -4.78
CA GLY A 177 -16.33 -7.92 -4.74
C GLY A 177 -16.52 -7.21 -6.08
N ALA A 178 -16.49 -5.89 -6.07
CA ALA A 178 -16.64 -5.04 -7.26
C ALA A 178 -15.51 -3.99 -7.37
N GLY A 179 -14.54 -4.01 -6.46
CA GLY A 179 -13.41 -3.09 -6.47
C GLY A 179 -12.25 -3.60 -7.33
N GLN A 180 -11.22 -2.78 -7.47
CA GLN A 180 -10.02 -3.10 -8.25
C GLN A 180 -9.43 -4.47 -7.87
N SER A 181 -9.27 -4.76 -6.58
CA SER A 181 -8.69 -6.03 -6.12
C SER A 181 -9.48 -7.25 -6.61
N ALA A 182 -10.82 -7.18 -6.63
CA ALA A 182 -11.64 -8.29 -7.12
C ALA A 182 -11.50 -8.49 -8.62
N LEU A 183 -11.53 -7.40 -9.39
CA LEU A 183 -11.40 -7.47 -10.86
C LEU A 183 -10.00 -7.92 -11.28
N GLU A 184 -8.99 -7.43 -10.62
CA GLU A 184 -7.60 -7.84 -10.86
C GLU A 184 -7.37 -9.30 -10.48
N THR A 185 -7.92 -9.76 -9.33
CA THR A 185 -7.90 -11.17 -8.94
C THR A 185 -8.58 -12.05 -10.00
N ALA A 186 -9.75 -11.64 -10.52
CA ALA A 186 -10.42 -12.38 -11.57
C ALA A 186 -9.59 -12.45 -12.87
N ALA A 187 -8.96 -11.34 -13.26
CA ALA A 187 -8.08 -11.31 -14.43
C ALA A 187 -6.86 -12.22 -14.25
N LEU A 188 -6.25 -12.22 -13.07
CA LEU A 188 -5.09 -13.09 -12.77
C LEU A 188 -5.49 -14.56 -12.70
N LEU A 189 -6.67 -14.91 -12.16
CA LEU A 189 -7.23 -16.25 -12.19
C LEU A 189 -7.44 -16.73 -13.63
N LEU A 190 -8.04 -15.88 -14.48
CA LEU A 190 -8.23 -16.20 -15.90
C LEU A 190 -6.91 -16.44 -16.62
N ALA A 191 -5.88 -15.64 -16.33
CA ALA A 191 -4.52 -15.83 -16.88
C ALA A 191 -3.88 -17.16 -16.46
N LYS A 192 -4.36 -17.77 -15.37
CA LYS A 192 -3.94 -19.11 -14.87
C LYS A 192 -4.90 -20.22 -15.29
N ALA A 193 -5.72 -20.00 -16.32
CA ALA A 193 -6.71 -20.95 -16.83
C ALA A 193 -7.78 -21.38 -15.81
N ALA A 194 -8.05 -20.60 -14.78
CA ALA A 194 -9.22 -20.75 -13.94
C ALA A 194 -10.47 -20.16 -14.62
N LEU A 195 -11.66 -20.47 -14.09
CA LEU A 195 -12.94 -19.97 -14.57
C LEU A 195 -13.57 -19.03 -13.55
N PRO A 196 -13.13 -17.74 -13.49
CA PRO A 196 -13.59 -16.82 -12.48
C PRO A 196 -15.00 -16.28 -12.79
N VAL A 197 -15.83 -16.19 -11.77
CA VAL A 197 -17.12 -15.50 -11.78
C VAL A 197 -17.09 -14.40 -10.74
N VAL A 198 -17.28 -13.14 -11.16
CA VAL A 198 -17.30 -12.00 -10.23
C VAL A 198 -18.70 -11.79 -9.69
N LEU A 199 -18.84 -11.87 -8.37
CA LEU A 199 -20.08 -11.59 -7.65
C LEU A 199 -20.04 -10.18 -7.05
N ALA A 200 -20.75 -9.24 -7.65
CA ALA A 200 -20.82 -7.85 -7.22
C ALA A 200 -22.20 -7.51 -6.64
N ARG A 201 -22.24 -6.66 -5.61
CA ARG A 201 -23.51 -6.12 -5.06
C ARG A 201 -24.08 -4.97 -5.88
N THR A 202 -23.27 -4.37 -6.74
CA THR A 202 -23.65 -3.25 -7.60
C THR A 202 -24.00 -3.75 -8.98
N ALA A 203 -25.02 -3.15 -9.62
CA ALA A 203 -25.39 -3.48 -10.99
C ALA A 203 -24.37 -2.99 -12.02
N GLU A 204 -23.59 -1.97 -11.67
CA GLU A 204 -22.59 -1.37 -12.55
C GLU A 204 -21.22 -1.35 -11.88
N LEU A 205 -20.17 -1.59 -12.67
CA LEU A 205 -18.79 -1.44 -12.24
C LEU A 205 -18.33 -0.01 -12.52
N VAL A 206 -17.73 0.62 -11.51
CA VAL A 206 -17.13 1.96 -11.68
C VAL A 206 -15.71 1.81 -12.19
N TRP A 207 -15.49 2.29 -13.41
CA TRP A 207 -14.16 2.31 -14.02
C TRP A 207 -13.52 3.68 -13.86
N ASN A 208 -12.28 3.73 -13.38
CA ASN A 208 -11.49 4.94 -13.44
C ASN A 208 -11.14 5.22 -14.91
N THR A 209 -11.37 6.45 -15.34
CA THR A 209 -10.93 6.89 -16.67
C THR A 209 -9.40 6.86 -16.69
N ALA A 210 -8.82 6.23 -17.71
CA ALA A 210 -7.39 6.31 -17.95
C ALA A 210 -6.94 7.79 -17.93
N PRO A 211 -5.78 8.12 -17.32
CA PRO A 211 -5.27 9.47 -17.39
C PRO A 211 -5.13 9.84 -18.87
N GLY A 212 -5.95 10.79 -19.32
CA GLY A 212 -5.91 11.19 -20.73
C GLY A 212 -4.58 11.80 -21.07
N ASP A 213 -3.90 11.24 -22.05
CA ASP A 213 -2.73 11.85 -22.67
C ASP A 213 -3.04 13.31 -23.03
N ARG A 214 -2.21 14.24 -22.56
CA ARG A 214 -2.23 15.66 -22.91
C ARG A 214 -3.57 16.37 -22.72
N ARG A 215 -4.05 16.45 -21.48
CA ARG A 215 -5.16 17.35 -21.18
C ARG A 215 -4.79 18.78 -21.53
N ARG A 216 -5.65 19.45 -22.30
CA ARG A 216 -5.54 20.88 -22.63
C ARG A 216 -5.54 21.70 -21.32
N ALA A 217 -4.82 22.82 -21.29
CA ALA A 217 -4.65 23.67 -20.11
C ALA A 217 -5.94 23.95 -19.31
N PRO A 218 -7.11 24.27 -19.90
CA PRO A 218 -8.34 24.48 -19.16
C PRO A 218 -8.86 23.22 -18.42
N SER A 219 -8.61 22.01 -18.95
CA SER A 219 -9.04 20.79 -18.27
C SER A 219 -8.20 20.45 -17.03
N ARG A 220 -6.93 20.89 -16.98
CA ARG A 220 -6.07 20.75 -15.81
C ARG A 220 -6.52 21.64 -14.65
N LEU A 221 -7.03 22.84 -14.93
CA LEU A 221 -7.58 23.74 -13.91
C LEU A 221 -8.91 23.22 -13.36
N LEU A 222 -9.78 22.67 -14.21
CA LEU A 222 -11.08 22.14 -13.80
C LEU A 222 -10.99 20.80 -13.07
N ARG A 223 -10.03 19.95 -13.43
CA ARG A 223 -9.79 18.63 -12.82
C ARG A 223 -8.29 18.42 -12.63
N PRO A 224 -7.68 19.03 -11.59
CA PRO A 224 -6.26 18.87 -11.31
C PRO A 224 -5.92 17.40 -11.05
N GLN A 225 -4.70 17.02 -11.41
CA GLN A 225 -4.17 15.69 -11.13
C GLN A 225 -3.53 15.67 -9.75
N SER A 226 -3.76 14.61 -9.00
CA SER A 226 -3.11 14.35 -7.72
C SER A 226 -2.65 12.89 -7.64
N GLY A 227 -1.81 12.57 -6.67
CA GLY A 227 -1.31 11.21 -6.46
C GLY A 227 -2.40 10.17 -6.16
N ILE A 228 -3.57 10.60 -5.67
CA ILE A 228 -4.68 9.72 -5.30
C ILE A 228 -5.85 9.76 -6.31
N GLY A 229 -5.76 10.56 -7.35
CA GLY A 229 -6.80 10.62 -8.39
C GLY A 229 -6.95 12.00 -9.03
N LEU A 230 -8.04 12.18 -9.77
CA LEU A 230 -8.31 13.38 -10.56
C LEU A 230 -9.36 14.27 -9.89
N GLY A 231 -9.11 15.58 -9.93
CA GLY A 231 -10.05 16.62 -9.50
C GLY A 231 -9.69 17.26 -8.17
N TRP A 232 -10.35 18.38 -7.89
CA TRP A 232 -10.09 19.19 -6.69
C TRP A 232 -10.29 18.43 -5.39
N ARG A 233 -11.22 17.48 -5.35
CA ARG A 233 -11.44 16.65 -4.15
C ARG A 233 -10.21 15.82 -3.82
N ALA A 234 -9.67 15.10 -4.81
CA ALA A 234 -8.47 14.29 -4.65
C ALA A 234 -7.27 15.16 -4.26
N LEU A 235 -7.08 16.29 -4.94
CA LEU A 235 -5.99 17.21 -4.64
C LEU A 235 -6.08 17.80 -3.22
N ILE A 236 -7.27 18.20 -2.77
CA ILE A 236 -7.45 18.73 -1.41
C ILE A 236 -7.20 17.64 -0.37
N THR A 237 -7.67 16.43 -0.59
CA THR A 237 -7.42 15.31 0.34
C THR A 237 -5.93 14.98 0.45
N GLU A 238 -5.20 15.03 -0.67
CA GLU A 238 -3.75 14.83 -0.68
C GLU A 238 -2.99 15.97 0.01
N ARG A 239 -3.35 17.23 -0.29
CA ARG A 239 -2.63 18.41 0.21
C ARG A 239 -3.00 18.81 1.62
N ALA A 240 -4.21 18.50 2.05
CA ALA A 240 -4.76 18.85 3.35
C ALA A 240 -5.48 17.69 4.05
N PRO A 241 -4.77 16.56 4.31
CA PRO A 241 -5.38 15.36 4.91
C PRO A 241 -6.01 15.65 6.28
N GLN A 242 -5.52 16.64 7.00
CA GLN A 242 -6.10 17.06 8.28
C GLN A 242 -7.51 17.64 8.12
N ALA A 243 -7.79 18.38 7.04
CA ALA A 243 -9.13 18.89 6.75
C ALA A 243 -10.13 17.74 6.47
N PHE A 244 -9.69 16.68 5.76
CA PHE A 244 -10.50 15.51 5.51
C PHE A 244 -10.98 14.82 6.79
N ARG A 245 -10.14 14.76 7.82
CA ARG A 245 -10.46 14.15 9.11
C ARG A 245 -11.65 14.83 9.81
N HIS A 246 -11.87 16.12 9.58
CA HIS A 246 -12.96 16.89 10.20
C HIS A 246 -14.27 16.86 9.41
N LEU A 247 -14.29 16.23 8.22
CA LEU A 247 -15.52 16.05 7.46
C LEU A 247 -16.46 15.06 8.15
N PRO A 248 -17.79 15.23 8.02
CA PRO A 248 -18.79 14.27 8.52
C PRO A 248 -18.52 12.86 7.98
N ALA A 249 -18.84 11.82 8.79
CA ALA A 249 -18.58 10.43 8.43
C ALA A 249 -19.23 10.04 7.07
N ALA A 250 -20.47 10.45 6.83
CA ALA A 250 -21.16 10.21 5.55
C ALA A 250 -20.40 10.79 4.36
N THR A 251 -19.85 12.00 4.49
CA THR A 251 -19.04 12.64 3.45
C THR A 251 -17.73 11.88 3.24
N ARG A 252 -17.05 11.47 4.30
CA ARG A 252 -15.82 10.68 4.21
C ARG A 252 -16.05 9.33 3.52
N HIS A 253 -17.17 8.66 3.83
CA HIS A 253 -17.56 7.41 3.16
C HIS A 253 -17.82 7.62 1.67
N SER A 254 -18.56 8.67 1.28
CA SER A 254 -18.79 8.94 -0.14
C SER A 254 -17.50 9.21 -0.93
N TYR A 255 -16.50 9.78 -0.29
CA TYR A 255 -15.17 9.98 -0.90
C TYR A 255 -14.45 8.65 -1.13
N ALA A 256 -14.50 7.72 -0.18
CA ALA A 256 -13.83 6.43 -0.28
C ALA A 256 -14.42 5.52 -1.38
N PHE A 257 -15.69 5.71 -1.74
CA PHE A 257 -16.35 4.93 -2.80
C PHE A 257 -16.28 5.57 -4.20
N GLN A 258 -15.78 6.80 -4.31
CA GLN A 258 -15.67 7.52 -5.59
C GLN A 258 -14.21 7.67 -6.07
N THR A 259 -13.26 7.21 -5.30
CA THR A 259 -11.83 7.12 -5.65
C THR A 259 -11.41 5.69 -5.91
#